data_e078df495c121c9a41ae434bb41bc816
#
_entry.id   e078df495c121c9a41ae434bb41bc816
#
_cell.length_a   1.000
_cell.length_b   1.000
_cell.length_c   1.000
_cell.angle_alpha   90.00
_cell.angle_beta   90.00
_cell.angle_gamma   90.00
#
_symmetry.space_group_name_H-M   'P 1'
#
loop_
_entity.id
_entity.type
_entity.pdbx_description
1 polymer ?
#
loop_
_entity_poly.entity_id
_entity_poly.type
_entity_poly.pdbx_seq_one_letter_code
_entity_poly.pdbx_strand_id
1 'polypeptide(L)'
;MLGSTGSQVEFLLKKIDEGLTEPKISTEGRFLTCFSEDGDDLSQWRAYGRGEGGYALQFDSLFLRNLPPPVTTILGKVEYDRSNQDRFLQTVLTGCIRFFLDGLEKNRAPTIDAWAAEFLPYWASLVIMFAPYIKHPKFSGEREWRLVYHLQDEAMPRMKYLQRGSMMTQHVPLRLMMRDGQPRLPLTGVVVGPCRHKEISAVSVGGLLRTHGYSVNDSPVSVTAMPFRAV
;
A
#
# COMPACT_ATOMS: atom_id res chain seq x y z
N MET A 1 -8.57 -22.06 37.35
CA MET A 1 -7.38 -21.38 37.88
C MET A 1 -6.64 -20.79 36.68
N LEU A 2 -6.52 -19.48 36.62
CA LEU A 2 -5.65 -18.80 35.66
C LEU A 2 -4.22 -19.20 36.02
N GLY A 3 -3.49 -19.86 35.10
CA GLY A 3 -2.09 -20.23 35.28
C GLY A 3 -1.19 -19.01 35.54
N SER A 4 0.10 -19.23 35.82
CA SER A 4 1.07 -18.15 35.95
C SER A 4 1.11 -17.28 34.68
N THR A 5 1.50 -16.00 34.80
CA THR A 5 1.64 -15.08 33.66
C THR A 5 2.46 -15.70 32.51
N GLY A 6 3.52 -16.47 32.84
CA GLY A 6 4.33 -17.16 31.84
C GLY A 6 3.51 -18.18 31.01
N SER A 7 2.70 -19.02 31.68
CA SER A 7 1.87 -20.01 30.97
C SER A 7 0.78 -19.37 30.11
N GLN A 8 0.27 -18.22 30.49
CA GLN A 8 -0.71 -17.46 29.71
C GLN A 8 -0.08 -16.86 28.43
N VAL A 9 1.16 -16.39 28.52
CA VAL A 9 1.92 -15.92 27.36
C VAL A 9 2.25 -17.05 26.41
N GLU A 10 2.73 -18.20 26.91
CA GLU A 10 3.00 -19.40 26.09
C GLU A 10 1.74 -19.87 25.37
N PHE A 11 0.61 -19.90 26.05
CA PHE A 11 -0.68 -20.22 25.43
C PHE A 11 -1.01 -19.29 24.28
N LEU A 12 -0.88 -17.96 24.49
CA LEU A 12 -1.15 -16.97 23.45
C LEU A 12 -0.22 -17.13 22.25
N LEU A 13 1.09 -17.27 22.50
CA LEU A 13 2.08 -17.44 21.41
C LEU A 13 1.81 -18.70 20.58
N LYS A 14 1.42 -19.80 21.23
CA LYS A 14 1.02 -21.01 20.53
C LYS A 14 -0.21 -20.78 19.65
N LYS A 15 -1.22 -20.08 20.15
CA LYS A 15 -2.43 -19.73 19.37
C LYS A 15 -2.13 -18.82 18.19
N ILE A 16 -1.23 -17.88 18.35
CA ILE A 16 -0.75 -17.01 17.26
C ILE A 16 -0.04 -17.85 16.18
N ASP A 17 0.84 -18.76 16.58
CA ASP A 17 1.57 -19.64 15.67
C ASP A 17 0.63 -20.57 14.88
N GLU A 18 -0.34 -21.19 15.57
CA GLU A 18 -1.40 -21.98 14.94
C GLU A 18 -2.18 -21.16 13.89
N GLY A 19 -2.51 -19.92 14.18
CA GLY A 19 -3.22 -19.00 13.26
C GLY A 19 -2.38 -18.56 12.08
N LEU A 20 -1.06 -18.50 12.20
CA LEU A 20 -0.15 -18.14 11.10
C LEU A 20 0.14 -19.32 10.17
N THR A 21 0.15 -20.54 10.69
CA THR A 21 0.39 -21.77 9.90
C THR A 21 -0.82 -22.18 9.06
N GLU A 22 -2.03 -21.81 9.47
CA GLU A 22 -3.24 -21.98 8.67
C GLU A 22 -3.82 -20.60 8.27
N PRO A 23 -3.21 -19.88 7.33
CA PRO A 23 -3.65 -18.55 7.00
C PRO A 23 -5.03 -18.59 6.32
N LYS A 24 -6.08 -18.49 7.10
CA LYS A 24 -7.41 -18.01 6.64
C LYS A 24 -7.38 -16.50 6.45
N ILE A 25 -6.23 -15.98 5.96
CA ILE A 25 -6.10 -14.56 5.69
C ILE A 25 -6.88 -14.31 4.40
N SER A 26 -8.13 -13.92 4.55
CA SER A 26 -8.86 -13.32 3.44
C SER A 26 -8.11 -12.06 3.01
N THR A 27 -7.52 -12.09 1.81
CA THR A 27 -6.98 -10.91 1.14
C THR A 27 -8.09 -10.09 0.48
N GLU A 28 -9.32 -10.54 0.62
CA GLU A 28 -10.50 -9.89 0.07
C GLU A 28 -10.66 -8.49 0.68
N GLY A 29 -10.94 -7.55 -0.18
CA GLY A 29 -11.23 -6.18 0.22
C GLY A 29 -10.02 -5.27 0.49
N ARG A 30 -8.80 -5.69 0.13
CA ARG A 30 -7.62 -4.83 0.22
C ARG A 30 -6.99 -4.59 -1.13
N PHE A 31 -6.81 -3.33 -1.45
CA PHE A 31 -6.21 -2.89 -2.71
C PHE A 31 -5.07 -1.94 -2.39
N LEU A 32 -4.00 -2.02 -3.17
CA LEU A 32 -2.85 -1.16 -2.98
C LEU A 32 -2.40 -0.54 -4.29
N THR A 33 -1.92 0.70 -4.21
CA THR A 33 -1.22 1.40 -5.27
C THR A 33 0.15 1.78 -4.76
N CYS A 34 1.18 1.43 -5.54
CA CYS A 34 2.57 1.68 -5.18
C CYS A 34 3.08 2.93 -5.89
N PHE A 35 3.88 3.70 -5.17
CA PHE A 35 4.60 4.88 -5.67
C PHE A 35 6.07 4.72 -5.33
N SER A 36 6.95 5.40 -6.07
CA SER A 36 8.38 5.53 -5.76
C SER A 36 8.71 6.97 -5.38
N GLU A 37 9.74 7.16 -4.55
CA GLU A 37 10.29 8.50 -4.28
C GLU A 37 11.08 9.04 -5.49
N ASP A 38 11.48 8.17 -6.42
CA ASP A 38 12.24 8.55 -7.61
C ASP A 38 11.38 8.39 -8.86
N GLY A 39 11.18 9.49 -9.56
CA GLY A 39 10.39 9.52 -10.79
C GLY A 39 11.19 9.19 -12.05
N ASP A 40 12.52 9.00 -11.96
CA ASP A 40 13.39 8.74 -13.12
C ASP A 40 14.43 7.63 -12.86
N ASP A 41 14.03 6.56 -12.16
CA ASP A 41 14.88 5.41 -11.85
C ASP A 41 14.92 4.39 -13.00
N LEU A 42 16.14 3.99 -13.40
CA LEU A 42 16.35 3.05 -14.51
C LEU A 42 15.75 1.67 -14.24
N SER A 43 15.77 1.21 -12.98
CA SER A 43 15.19 -0.10 -12.61
C SER A 43 13.68 -0.09 -12.78
N GLN A 44 13.03 1.01 -12.46
CA GLN A 44 11.59 1.23 -12.64
C GLN A 44 11.23 1.28 -14.13
N TRP A 45 12.01 1.99 -14.95
CA TRP A 45 11.80 2.00 -16.40
C TRP A 45 11.91 0.61 -17.01
N ARG A 46 12.88 -0.19 -16.58
CA ARG A 46 13.05 -1.58 -17.05
C ARG A 46 11.92 -2.50 -16.61
N ALA A 47 11.45 -2.36 -15.38
CA ALA A 47 10.41 -3.21 -14.82
C ALA A 47 9.02 -2.89 -15.37
N TYR A 48 8.71 -1.61 -15.58
CA TYR A 48 7.35 -1.14 -15.87
C TYR A 48 7.19 -0.47 -17.24
N GLY A 49 8.27 0.01 -17.86
CA GLY A 49 8.25 0.69 -19.16
C GLY A 49 8.18 -0.24 -20.39
N ARG A 50 8.13 -1.55 -20.20
CA ARG A 50 8.01 -2.58 -21.26
C ARG A 50 9.06 -2.49 -22.37
N GLY A 51 10.23 -1.89 -22.11
CA GLY A 51 11.32 -1.74 -23.07
C GLY A 51 11.13 -0.68 -24.16
N GLU A 52 9.94 -0.12 -24.33
CA GLU A 52 9.58 0.84 -25.39
C GLU A 52 9.30 2.25 -24.86
N GLY A 53 9.61 2.51 -23.60
CA GLY A 53 9.31 3.76 -22.94
C GLY A 53 8.16 3.63 -21.94
N GLY A 54 7.65 4.76 -21.49
CA GLY A 54 6.57 4.83 -20.50
C GLY A 54 6.46 6.24 -19.95
N TYR A 55 5.60 6.40 -18.95
CA TYR A 55 5.38 7.67 -18.29
C TYR A 55 5.39 7.48 -16.79
N ALA A 56 6.17 8.28 -16.06
CA ALA A 56 6.08 8.37 -14.62
C ALA A 56 5.20 9.57 -14.26
N LEU A 57 4.11 9.29 -13.53
CA LEU A 57 3.20 10.31 -13.05
C LEU A 57 3.65 10.75 -11.66
N GLN A 58 3.86 12.06 -11.48
CA GLN A 58 4.20 12.64 -10.19
C GLN A 58 2.94 13.12 -9.48
N PHE A 59 2.83 12.82 -8.20
CA PHE A 59 1.63 13.11 -7.40
C PHE A 59 1.95 14.02 -6.21
N ASP A 60 0.99 14.85 -5.84
CA ASP A 60 1.03 15.58 -4.58
C ASP A 60 0.87 14.63 -3.40
N SER A 61 1.97 14.41 -2.66
CA SER A 61 2.01 13.51 -1.53
C SER A 61 1.16 14.00 -0.34
N LEU A 62 1.02 15.32 -0.16
CA LEU A 62 0.18 15.89 0.89
C LEU A 62 -1.30 15.65 0.60
N PHE A 63 -1.69 15.76 -0.66
CA PHE A 63 -3.05 15.41 -1.08
C PHE A 63 -3.34 13.93 -0.85
N LEU A 64 -2.42 13.04 -1.26
CA LEU A 64 -2.60 11.59 -1.08
C LEU A 64 -2.66 11.15 0.38
N ARG A 65 -1.98 11.87 1.28
CA ARG A 65 -2.04 11.60 2.73
C ARG A 65 -3.36 12.02 3.37
N ASN A 66 -4.05 12.98 2.77
CA ASN A 66 -5.24 13.62 3.33
C ASN A 66 -6.45 13.43 2.41
N LEU A 67 -6.63 12.23 1.87
CA LEU A 67 -7.79 11.93 1.03
C LEU A 67 -9.09 12.11 1.82
N PRO A 68 -10.08 12.82 1.24
CA PRO A 68 -11.32 13.09 1.93
C PRO A 68 -12.17 11.82 2.09
N PRO A 69 -13.00 11.75 3.16
CA PRO A 69 -14.01 10.70 3.29
C PRO A 69 -14.91 10.62 2.04
N PRO A 70 -15.47 9.46 1.70
CA PRO A 70 -15.47 8.20 2.46
C PRO A 70 -14.29 7.26 2.15
N VAL A 71 -13.21 7.78 1.58
CA VAL A 71 -12.06 6.96 1.18
C VAL A 71 -11.20 6.64 2.40
N THR A 72 -11.24 5.39 2.85
CA THR A 72 -10.39 4.91 3.95
C THR A 72 -9.10 4.34 3.37
N THR A 73 -8.09 5.20 3.24
CA THR A 73 -6.76 4.82 2.77
C THR A 73 -5.68 5.22 3.76
N ILE A 74 -4.61 4.46 3.75
CA ILE A 74 -3.39 4.79 4.50
C ILE A 74 -2.24 4.85 3.50
N LEU A 75 -1.58 6.02 3.41
CA LEU A 75 -0.34 6.17 2.67
C LEU A 75 0.83 5.99 3.62
N GLY A 76 1.62 4.94 3.42
CA GLY A 76 2.78 4.62 4.24
C GLY A 76 4.02 4.32 3.43
N LYS A 77 5.18 4.64 3.99
CA LYS A 77 6.49 4.26 3.44
C LYS A 77 6.78 2.80 3.73
N VAL A 78 7.37 2.10 2.77
CA VAL A 78 7.78 0.72 2.93
C VAL A 78 9.09 0.67 3.72
N GLU A 79 9.12 -0.16 4.77
CA GLU A 79 10.30 -0.41 5.57
C GLU A 79 11.09 -1.61 5.01
N TYR A 80 12.36 -1.39 4.72
CA TYR A 80 13.27 -2.39 4.17
C TYR A 80 14.33 -2.87 5.15
N ASP A 81 14.65 -2.04 6.16
CA ASP A 81 15.67 -2.40 7.16
C ASP A 81 15.15 -3.49 8.10
N ARG A 82 15.88 -4.59 8.18
CA ARG A 82 15.53 -5.74 9.02
C ARG A 82 15.42 -5.38 10.50
N SER A 83 16.32 -4.57 11.00
CA SER A 83 16.34 -4.19 12.41
C SER A 83 15.12 -3.34 12.78
N ASN A 84 14.69 -2.46 11.87
CA ASN A 84 13.47 -1.68 12.03
C ASN A 84 12.22 -2.55 11.95
N GLN A 85 12.18 -3.50 11.01
CA GLN A 85 11.10 -4.48 10.88
C GLN A 85 10.95 -5.31 12.17
N ASP A 86 12.06 -5.85 12.67
CA ASP A 86 12.08 -6.66 13.89
C ASP A 86 11.66 -5.84 15.11
N ARG A 87 12.17 -4.61 15.26
CA ARG A 87 11.77 -3.70 16.35
C ARG A 87 10.29 -3.37 16.31
N PHE A 88 9.77 -3.13 15.11
CA PHE A 88 8.35 -2.86 14.91
C PHE A 88 7.50 -4.08 15.31
N LEU A 89 7.84 -5.26 14.80
CA LEU A 89 7.13 -6.51 15.12
C LEU A 89 7.18 -6.82 16.62
N GLN A 90 8.34 -6.65 17.27
CA GLN A 90 8.48 -6.80 18.71
C GLN A 90 7.59 -5.83 19.49
N THR A 91 7.50 -4.58 19.03
CA THR A 91 6.65 -3.55 19.68
C THR A 91 5.18 -3.93 19.57
N VAL A 92 4.74 -4.35 18.38
CA VAL A 92 3.35 -4.80 18.15
C VAL A 92 3.04 -6.03 19.00
N LEU A 93 3.91 -7.05 18.97
CA LEU A 93 3.72 -8.28 19.74
C LEU A 93 3.68 -8.01 21.26
N THR A 94 4.60 -7.18 21.76
CA THR A 94 4.62 -6.80 23.17
C THR A 94 3.33 -6.07 23.58
N GLY A 95 2.84 -5.15 22.75
CA GLY A 95 1.57 -4.47 22.95
C GLY A 95 0.39 -5.43 22.97
N CYS A 96 0.37 -6.39 22.05
CA CYS A 96 -0.66 -7.43 21.99
C CYS A 96 -0.66 -8.34 23.23
N ILE A 97 0.52 -8.78 23.68
CA ILE A 97 0.65 -9.59 24.90
C ILE A 97 0.11 -8.82 26.11
N ARG A 98 0.50 -7.56 26.29
CA ARG A 98 0.00 -6.72 27.37
C ARG A 98 -1.52 -6.56 27.35
N PHE A 99 -2.08 -6.30 26.18
CA PHE A 99 -3.53 -6.16 26.01
C PHE A 99 -4.27 -7.46 26.33
N PHE A 100 -3.71 -8.61 25.91
CA PHE A 100 -4.27 -9.93 26.21
C PHE A 100 -4.28 -10.20 27.70
N LEU A 101 -3.17 -9.97 28.41
CA LEU A 101 -3.05 -10.17 29.86
C LEU A 101 -3.98 -9.22 30.64
N ASP A 102 -4.06 -7.94 30.26
CA ASP A 102 -5.01 -6.99 30.84
C ASP A 102 -6.47 -7.45 30.70
N GLY A 103 -6.80 -8.06 29.55
CA GLY A 103 -8.12 -8.63 29.34
C GLY A 103 -8.43 -9.83 30.26
N LEU A 104 -7.44 -10.68 30.55
CA LEU A 104 -7.58 -11.77 31.51
C LEU A 104 -7.75 -11.24 32.95
N GLU A 105 -6.96 -10.26 33.35
CA GLU A 105 -7.09 -9.63 34.67
C GLU A 105 -8.46 -8.97 34.90
N LYS A 106 -9.00 -8.36 33.83
CA LYS A 106 -10.34 -7.72 33.85
C LYS A 106 -11.51 -8.69 33.61
N ASN A 107 -11.23 -10.00 33.52
CA ASN A 107 -12.24 -11.04 33.27
C ASN A 107 -13.16 -10.72 32.09
N ARG A 108 -12.58 -10.28 30.96
CA ARG A 108 -13.34 -9.90 29.75
C ARG A 108 -14.08 -11.07 29.11
N ALA A 109 -13.63 -12.32 29.39
CA ALA A 109 -14.29 -13.54 28.97
C ALA A 109 -14.23 -14.61 30.07
N PRO A 110 -15.14 -15.60 30.07
CA PRO A 110 -15.24 -16.59 31.15
C PRO A 110 -14.06 -17.56 31.19
N THR A 111 -13.34 -17.74 30.08
CA THR A 111 -12.17 -18.61 30.00
C THR A 111 -11.08 -17.99 29.13
N ILE A 112 -9.83 -18.46 29.28
CA ILE A 112 -8.70 -18.02 28.47
C ILE A 112 -8.92 -18.36 26.98
N ASP A 113 -9.53 -19.50 26.66
CA ASP A 113 -9.85 -19.89 25.28
C ASP A 113 -10.91 -18.98 24.68
N ALA A 114 -11.95 -18.61 25.42
CA ALA A 114 -12.97 -17.69 24.95
C ALA A 114 -12.37 -16.30 24.69
N TRP A 115 -11.49 -15.82 25.60
CA TRP A 115 -10.79 -14.56 25.37
C TRP A 115 -9.84 -14.62 24.16
N ALA A 116 -9.11 -15.69 23.99
CA ALA A 116 -8.25 -15.87 22.80
C ALA A 116 -9.04 -15.86 21.49
N ALA A 117 -10.21 -16.50 21.46
CA ALA A 117 -11.08 -16.53 20.29
C ALA A 117 -11.56 -15.13 19.87
N GLU A 118 -11.81 -14.22 20.83
CA GLU A 118 -12.16 -12.82 20.59
C GLU A 118 -10.92 -11.98 20.21
N PHE A 119 -9.78 -12.23 20.85
CA PHE A 119 -8.56 -11.47 20.68
C PHE A 119 -7.83 -11.75 19.34
N LEU A 120 -7.77 -13.02 18.91
CA LEU A 120 -6.99 -13.41 17.74
C LEU A 120 -7.43 -12.71 16.44
N PRO A 121 -8.72 -12.52 16.14
CA PRO A 121 -9.14 -11.74 14.96
C PRO A 121 -8.66 -10.28 15.01
N TYR A 122 -8.65 -9.67 16.20
CA TYR A 122 -8.13 -8.31 16.37
C TYR A 122 -6.63 -8.25 16.09
N TRP A 123 -5.85 -9.19 16.66
CA TRP A 123 -4.41 -9.29 16.39
C TRP A 123 -4.12 -9.55 14.91
N ALA A 124 -4.84 -10.47 14.29
CA ALA A 124 -4.72 -10.75 12.85
C ALA A 124 -4.98 -9.49 12.02
N SER A 125 -5.98 -8.69 12.38
CA SER A 125 -6.29 -7.43 11.69
C SER A 125 -5.13 -6.43 11.77
N LEU A 126 -4.43 -6.34 12.91
CA LEU A 126 -3.24 -5.50 13.05
C LEU A 126 -2.10 -5.96 12.13
N VAL A 127 -1.79 -7.27 12.14
CA VAL A 127 -0.75 -7.83 11.25
C VAL A 127 -1.06 -7.53 9.79
N ILE A 128 -2.29 -7.77 9.38
CA ILE A 128 -2.75 -7.55 8.01
C ILE A 128 -2.71 -6.04 7.64
N MET A 129 -2.94 -5.14 8.58
CA MET A 129 -2.87 -3.70 8.36
C MET A 129 -1.43 -3.24 8.08
N PHE A 130 -0.45 -3.83 8.74
CA PHE A 130 0.96 -3.43 8.62
C PHE A 130 1.77 -4.24 7.60
N ALA A 131 1.39 -5.48 7.31
CA ALA A 131 2.08 -6.34 6.36
C ALA A 131 2.38 -5.67 4.99
N PRO A 132 1.48 -4.84 4.43
CA PRO A 132 1.77 -4.13 3.18
C PRO A 132 2.97 -3.18 3.23
N TYR A 133 3.41 -2.75 4.42
CA TYR A 133 4.49 -1.77 4.56
C TYR A 133 5.85 -2.41 4.90
N ILE A 134 5.95 -3.72 4.82
CA ILE A 134 7.19 -4.47 5.05
C ILE A 134 7.60 -5.13 3.73
N LYS A 135 8.87 -4.96 3.33
CA LYS A 135 9.42 -5.58 2.12
C LYS A 135 10.87 -6.01 2.32
N HIS A 136 11.28 -7.02 1.57
CA HIS A 136 12.64 -7.54 1.68
C HIS A 136 13.70 -6.48 1.33
N PRO A 137 14.84 -6.38 2.07
CA PRO A 137 15.85 -5.35 1.89
C PRO A 137 16.42 -5.21 0.47
N LYS A 138 16.50 -6.29 -0.29
CA LYS A 138 16.96 -6.26 -1.68
C LYS A 138 16.15 -5.38 -2.62
N PHE A 139 14.93 -5.00 -2.22
CA PHE A 139 14.05 -4.10 -2.97
C PHE A 139 14.14 -2.63 -2.51
N SER A 140 15.07 -2.30 -1.62
CA SER A 140 15.20 -0.94 -1.07
C SER A 140 15.43 0.15 -2.11
N GLY A 141 15.99 -0.21 -3.29
CA GLY A 141 16.14 0.71 -4.42
C GLY A 141 14.81 1.22 -4.98
N GLU A 142 13.70 0.52 -4.77
CA GLU A 142 12.38 0.97 -5.23
C GLU A 142 11.86 2.18 -4.44
N ARG A 143 12.37 2.42 -3.22
CA ARG A 143 11.97 3.54 -2.35
C ARG A 143 10.45 3.73 -2.31
N GLU A 144 9.76 2.63 -2.03
CA GLU A 144 8.32 2.48 -2.26
C GLU A 144 7.48 3.14 -1.17
N TRP A 145 6.39 3.77 -1.59
CA TRP A 145 5.26 4.15 -0.75
C TRP A 145 4.03 3.40 -1.22
N ARG A 146 3.18 3.00 -0.29
CA ARG A 146 1.94 2.27 -0.59
C ARG A 146 0.73 3.02 -0.07
N LEU A 147 -0.20 3.28 -0.97
CA LEU A 147 -1.55 3.69 -0.63
C LEU A 147 -2.40 2.43 -0.54
N VAL A 148 -2.76 2.04 0.67
CA VAL A 148 -3.60 0.87 0.94
C VAL A 148 -5.02 1.32 1.15
N TYR A 149 -5.94 0.76 0.37
CA TYR A 149 -7.37 0.97 0.47
C TYR A 149 -8.05 -0.27 1.05
N HIS A 150 -8.85 -0.08 2.09
CA HIS A 150 -9.67 -1.14 2.68
C HIS A 150 -11.09 -1.04 2.12
N LEU A 151 -11.51 -2.08 1.39
CA LEU A 151 -12.88 -2.18 0.93
C LEU A 151 -13.78 -2.51 2.13
N GLN A 152 -14.78 -1.69 2.37
CA GLN A 152 -15.90 -2.02 3.26
C GLN A 152 -17.00 -2.69 2.43
N ASP A 153 -17.77 -3.59 3.02
CA ASP A 153 -18.79 -4.38 2.30
C ASP A 153 -19.77 -3.52 1.49
N GLU A 154 -20.09 -2.32 1.97
CA GLU A 154 -20.93 -1.35 1.27
C GLU A 154 -20.32 -0.83 -0.05
N ALA A 155 -19.02 -1.04 -0.26
CA ALA A 155 -18.30 -0.56 -1.44
C ALA A 155 -18.12 -1.63 -2.53
N MET A 156 -18.66 -2.85 -2.36
CA MET A 156 -18.60 -3.95 -3.36
C MET A 156 -18.98 -3.52 -4.78
N PRO A 157 -20.00 -2.64 -5.01
CA PRO A 157 -20.37 -2.19 -6.35
C PRO A 157 -19.27 -1.41 -7.09
N ARG A 158 -18.22 -0.96 -6.39
CA ARG A 158 -17.09 -0.20 -6.97
C ARG A 158 -15.99 -1.09 -7.53
N MET A 159 -16.03 -2.39 -7.23
CA MET A 159 -15.02 -3.34 -7.70
C MET A 159 -15.15 -3.54 -9.22
N LYS A 160 -14.04 -3.48 -9.91
CA LYS A 160 -13.95 -3.75 -11.34
C LYS A 160 -12.91 -4.84 -11.61
N TYR A 161 -13.04 -5.48 -12.76
CA TYR A 161 -12.16 -6.55 -13.18
C TYR A 161 -11.43 -6.15 -14.46
N LEU A 162 -10.12 -6.40 -14.51
CA LEU A 162 -9.28 -6.18 -15.68
C LEU A 162 -8.52 -7.45 -16.01
N GLN A 163 -8.48 -7.78 -17.28
CA GLN A 163 -7.61 -8.84 -17.76
C GLN A 163 -6.17 -8.30 -17.89
N ARG A 164 -5.23 -8.99 -17.23
CA ARG A 164 -3.80 -8.75 -17.36
C ARG A 164 -3.11 -10.04 -17.80
N GLY A 165 -2.74 -10.11 -19.08
CA GLY A 165 -2.25 -11.36 -19.67
C GLY A 165 -3.29 -12.47 -19.54
N SER A 166 -2.93 -13.60 -18.92
CA SER A 166 -3.82 -14.74 -18.68
C SER A 166 -4.65 -14.64 -17.38
N MET A 167 -4.45 -13.57 -16.59
CA MET A 167 -5.10 -13.44 -15.27
C MET A 167 -6.18 -12.36 -15.28
N MET A 168 -7.29 -12.64 -14.58
CA MET A 168 -8.28 -11.63 -14.20
C MET A 168 -7.87 -11.02 -12.87
N THR A 169 -7.72 -9.69 -12.83
CA THR A 169 -7.36 -8.94 -11.62
C THR A 169 -8.48 -8.03 -11.20
N GLN A 170 -8.72 -7.99 -9.90
CA GLN A 170 -9.67 -7.06 -9.27
C GLN A 170 -8.99 -5.71 -9.02
N HIS A 171 -9.73 -4.63 -9.17
CA HIS A 171 -9.29 -3.28 -8.79
C HIS A 171 -10.46 -2.42 -8.36
N VAL A 172 -10.17 -1.43 -7.54
CA VAL A 172 -11.13 -0.41 -7.12
C VAL A 172 -10.68 0.95 -7.65
N PRO A 173 -11.45 1.57 -8.56
CA PRO A 173 -11.11 2.90 -9.04
C PRO A 173 -11.38 3.94 -7.95
N LEU A 174 -10.35 4.61 -7.47
CA LEU A 174 -10.48 5.75 -6.58
C LEU A 174 -10.76 7.00 -7.40
N ARG A 175 -11.91 7.63 -7.18
CA ARG A 175 -12.25 8.93 -7.77
C ARG A 175 -11.80 10.01 -6.82
N LEU A 176 -10.77 10.73 -7.22
CA LEU A 176 -10.24 11.85 -6.45
C LEU A 176 -10.91 13.14 -6.91
N MET A 177 -11.34 13.95 -5.95
CA MET A 177 -11.91 15.27 -6.20
C MET A 177 -10.90 16.33 -5.73
N MET A 178 -10.49 17.19 -6.64
CA MET A 178 -9.62 18.32 -6.30
C MET A 178 -10.39 19.39 -5.52
N ARG A 179 -9.66 20.32 -4.90
CA ARG A 179 -10.26 21.41 -4.10
C ARG A 179 -11.23 22.30 -4.90
N ASP A 180 -11.06 22.38 -6.21
CA ASP A 180 -11.94 23.07 -7.13
C ASP A 180 -13.20 22.28 -7.53
N GLY A 181 -13.40 21.11 -6.91
CA GLY A 181 -14.54 20.23 -7.17
C GLY A 181 -14.44 19.42 -8.46
N GLN A 182 -13.34 19.51 -9.20
CA GLN A 182 -13.15 18.76 -10.44
C GLN A 182 -12.56 17.37 -10.18
N PRO A 183 -13.11 16.31 -10.82
CA PRO A 183 -12.60 14.94 -10.69
C PRO A 183 -11.33 14.78 -11.53
N ARG A 184 -10.16 14.91 -10.92
CA ARG A 184 -8.86 14.70 -11.58
C ARG A 184 -7.81 14.22 -10.59
N LEU A 185 -6.70 13.67 -11.12
CA LEU A 185 -5.58 13.22 -10.30
C LEU A 185 -4.79 14.43 -9.77
N PRO A 186 -4.24 14.37 -8.55
CA PRO A 186 -3.40 15.40 -7.96
C PRO A 186 -1.98 15.35 -8.56
N LEU A 187 -1.87 15.54 -9.88
CA LEU A 187 -0.60 15.50 -10.59
C LEU A 187 0.20 16.77 -10.35
N THR A 188 1.48 16.59 -10.03
CA THR A 188 2.48 17.66 -9.94
C THR A 188 3.48 17.61 -11.10
N GLY A 189 3.43 16.59 -11.95
CA GLY A 189 4.26 16.49 -13.14
C GLY A 189 4.14 15.14 -13.84
N VAL A 190 4.75 15.05 -15.02
CA VAL A 190 4.90 13.81 -15.77
C VAL A 190 6.32 13.74 -16.34
N VAL A 191 7.00 12.59 -16.15
CA VAL A 191 8.28 12.30 -16.79
C VAL A 191 8.06 11.32 -17.94
N VAL A 192 8.49 11.70 -19.13
CA VAL A 192 8.52 10.81 -20.29
C VAL A 192 9.75 9.93 -20.21
N GLY A 193 9.57 8.63 -20.17
CA GLY A 193 10.63 7.64 -20.03
C GLY A 193 11.50 7.46 -21.27
N PRO A 194 12.50 6.56 -21.19
CA PRO A 194 13.42 6.31 -22.30
C PRO A 194 12.68 5.76 -23.53
N CYS A 195 12.56 6.57 -24.57
CA CYS A 195 12.02 6.18 -25.86
C CYS A 195 12.71 6.93 -27.00
N ARG A 196 12.50 6.47 -28.26
CA ARG A 196 13.17 7.05 -29.43
C ARG A 196 12.81 8.52 -29.68
N HIS A 197 11.57 8.91 -29.37
CA HIS A 197 11.00 10.24 -29.69
C HIS A 197 10.44 10.90 -28.43
N LYS A 198 11.24 10.96 -27.36
CA LYS A 198 10.78 11.44 -26.05
C LYS A 198 10.33 12.89 -26.05
N GLU A 199 10.96 13.76 -26.86
CA GLU A 199 10.59 15.18 -26.99
C GLU A 199 9.20 15.33 -27.66
N ILE A 200 8.93 14.56 -28.72
CA ILE A 200 7.61 14.55 -29.37
C ILE A 200 6.55 14.00 -28.43
N SER A 201 6.88 12.93 -27.69
CA SER A 201 5.99 12.38 -26.65
C SER A 201 5.68 13.40 -25.56
N ALA A 202 6.67 14.20 -25.14
CA ALA A 202 6.45 15.24 -24.13
C ALA A 202 5.48 16.33 -24.61
N VAL A 203 5.59 16.76 -25.86
CA VAL A 203 4.65 17.73 -26.47
C VAL A 203 3.23 17.15 -26.50
N SER A 204 3.08 15.88 -26.89
CA SER A 204 1.79 15.20 -26.97
C SER A 204 1.15 15.02 -25.59
N VAL A 205 1.95 14.64 -24.56
CA VAL A 205 1.50 14.53 -23.18
C VAL A 205 1.08 15.89 -22.63
N GLY A 206 1.84 16.96 -22.91
CA GLY A 206 1.46 18.31 -22.53
C GLY A 206 0.14 18.76 -23.16
N GLY A 207 -0.12 18.37 -24.42
CA GLY A 207 -1.42 18.54 -25.07
C GLY A 207 -2.54 17.81 -24.35
N LEU A 208 -2.34 16.52 -24.05
CA LEU A 208 -3.29 15.68 -23.32
C LEU A 208 -3.62 16.26 -21.94
N LEU A 209 -2.61 16.67 -21.17
CA LEU A 209 -2.83 17.26 -19.85
C LEU A 209 -3.71 18.52 -19.93
N ARG A 210 -3.47 19.40 -20.91
CA ARG A 210 -4.30 20.59 -21.12
C ARG A 210 -5.76 20.25 -21.43
N THR A 211 -6.02 19.23 -22.26
CA THR A 211 -7.41 18.81 -22.56
C THR A 211 -8.14 18.26 -21.34
N HIS A 212 -7.38 17.81 -20.32
CA HIS A 212 -7.92 17.33 -19.04
C HIS A 212 -7.87 18.39 -17.92
N GLY A 213 -7.65 19.66 -18.26
CA GLY A 213 -7.70 20.78 -17.32
C GLY A 213 -6.49 20.95 -16.42
N TYR A 214 -5.33 20.38 -16.80
CA TYR A 214 -4.07 20.61 -16.09
C TYR A 214 -3.33 21.81 -16.68
N SER A 215 -2.80 22.67 -15.81
CA SER A 215 -1.90 23.75 -16.21
C SER A 215 -0.48 23.19 -16.45
N VAL A 216 0.20 23.69 -17.47
CA VAL A 216 1.61 23.32 -17.74
C VAL A 216 2.53 23.80 -16.61
N ASN A 217 2.17 24.87 -15.91
CA ASN A 217 2.95 25.38 -14.78
C ASN A 217 2.80 24.52 -13.54
N ASP A 218 1.60 23.98 -13.30
CA ASP A 218 1.31 23.16 -12.11
C ASP A 218 1.68 21.68 -12.32
N SER A 219 1.68 21.22 -13.58
CA SER A 219 1.98 19.84 -13.95
C SER A 219 2.92 19.80 -15.17
N PRO A 220 4.19 20.21 -15.00
CA PRO A 220 5.17 20.23 -16.09
C PRO A 220 5.45 18.83 -16.64
N VAL A 221 5.72 18.77 -17.94
CA VAL A 221 6.19 17.54 -18.59
C VAL A 221 7.69 17.66 -18.82
N SER A 222 8.43 16.72 -18.27
CA SER A 222 9.88 16.57 -18.48
C SER A 222 10.20 15.29 -19.24
N VAL A 223 11.41 15.18 -19.73
CA VAL A 223 11.93 13.95 -20.35
C VAL A 223 13.02 13.37 -19.48
N THR A 224 13.10 12.04 -19.45
CA THR A 224 14.14 11.33 -18.73
C THR A 224 15.54 11.69 -19.25
N ALA A 225 16.51 11.74 -18.32
CA ALA A 225 17.94 11.80 -18.67
C ALA A 225 18.49 10.44 -19.15
N MET A 226 17.76 9.34 -18.91
CA MET A 226 18.22 8.00 -19.26
C MET A 226 18.27 7.80 -20.78
N PRO A 227 19.36 7.20 -21.32
CA PRO A 227 19.47 6.92 -22.74
C PRO A 227 18.50 5.81 -23.14
N PHE A 228 17.86 5.98 -24.29
CA PHE A 228 17.12 4.89 -24.95
C PHE A 228 18.11 4.00 -25.72
N ARG A 229 18.03 2.69 -25.48
CA ARG A 229 18.69 1.68 -26.30
C ARG A 229 17.58 0.76 -26.86
N ALA A 230 17.41 0.79 -28.19
CA ALA A 230 16.61 -0.24 -28.85
C ALA A 230 17.36 -1.59 -28.67
N VAL A 231 16.65 -2.59 -28.20
CA VAL A 231 17.12 -3.98 -28.14
C VAL A 231 16.71 -4.68 -29.42
#